data_17044ac2630c5427190506a5f11e7103
#
_entry.id   17044ac2630c5427190506a5f11e7103
#
_cell.length_a   1.000
_cell.length_b   1.000
_cell.length_c   1.000
_cell.angle_alpha   90.00
_cell.angle_beta   90.00
_cell.angle_gamma   90.00
#
_symmetry.space_group_name_H-M   'P 1'
#
loop_
_entity.id
_entity.type
_entity.pdbx_description
1 polymer ?
#
loop_
_entity_poly.entity_id
_entity_poly.type
_entity_poly.pdbx_seq_one_letter_code
_entity_poly.pdbx_strand_id
1 'polypeptide(L)'
;MALTTPGALGGEGADKKAAVALAMNHFGVSEADLKKVLAAELEKGGDYADLFFEHTISNSIRLMDGAVNNSYSNIDYGVGVRVLTGDQSGYAYVENITVEDMLKAARTAARIASANKGNKPLNLTEKELKKICEVVSL
;
A
#
# COMPACT_ATOMS: atom_id res chain seq x y z
N MET A 1 2.13 7.24 -4.95
CA MET A 1 3.03 6.70 -5.97
C MET A 1 3.46 5.30 -5.60
N ALA A 2 3.32 4.34 -6.49
CA ALA A 2 3.69 2.95 -6.27
C ALA A 2 5.03 2.62 -6.92
N LEU A 3 5.91 1.93 -6.18
CA LEU A 3 7.17 1.38 -6.68
C LEU A 3 7.06 -0.13 -6.74
N THR A 4 7.27 -0.72 -7.90
CA THR A 4 7.10 -2.15 -8.17
C THR A 4 8.42 -2.85 -8.44
N THR A 5 8.45 -4.17 -8.24
CA THR A 5 9.61 -5.00 -8.58
C THR A 5 9.89 -5.01 -10.08
N PRO A 6 11.17 -5.08 -10.50
CA PRO A 6 11.56 -4.95 -11.90
C PRO A 6 11.25 -6.18 -12.75
N GLY A 7 10.15 -6.74 -12.67
CA GLY A 7 9.70 -7.85 -13.53
C GLY A 7 8.34 -7.62 -14.15
N ALA A 8 7.64 -6.59 -13.71
CA ALA A 8 6.22 -6.44 -13.97
C ALA A 8 5.83 -5.49 -15.12
N LEU A 9 6.71 -4.65 -15.66
CA LEU A 9 6.32 -3.72 -16.74
C LEU A 9 7.50 -3.25 -17.59
N GLY A 10 7.46 -3.59 -18.87
CA GLY A 10 8.23 -2.94 -19.92
C GLY A 10 7.53 -1.65 -20.36
N GLY A 11 8.26 -0.57 -20.48
CA GLY A 11 7.84 0.63 -21.18
C GLY A 11 7.83 1.93 -20.40
N GLU A 12 8.42 2.96 -20.96
CA GLU A 12 8.48 4.38 -20.54
C GLU A 12 9.43 4.70 -19.39
N GLY A 13 10.74 4.74 -19.74
CA GLY A 13 11.80 4.81 -18.75
C GLY A 13 12.18 6.18 -18.18
N ALA A 14 11.95 7.29 -18.88
CA ALA A 14 12.48 8.60 -18.47
C ALA A 14 11.58 9.30 -17.44
N ASP A 15 10.26 9.35 -17.66
CA ASP A 15 9.32 10.01 -16.77
C ASP A 15 9.14 9.25 -15.45
N LYS A 16 9.16 7.94 -15.50
CA LYS A 16 9.13 7.08 -14.30
C LYS A 16 10.36 7.27 -13.43
N LYS A 17 11.54 7.41 -14.04
CA LYS A 17 12.80 7.61 -13.31
C LYS A 17 12.85 8.95 -12.60
N ALA A 18 12.34 10.01 -13.24
CA ALA A 18 12.19 11.33 -12.63
C ALA A 18 11.18 11.34 -11.48
N ALA A 19 10.05 10.69 -11.65
CA ALA A 19 9.02 10.57 -10.62
C ALA A 19 9.51 9.77 -9.40
N VAL A 20 10.27 8.69 -9.62
CA VAL A 20 10.90 7.91 -8.55
C VAL A 20 11.91 8.76 -7.78
N ALA A 21 12.76 9.52 -8.47
CA ALA A 21 13.75 10.39 -7.84
C ALA A 21 13.10 11.49 -6.98
N LEU A 22 12.01 12.09 -7.46
CA LEU A 22 11.23 13.08 -6.71
C LEU A 22 10.62 12.47 -5.44
N ALA A 23 10.04 11.28 -5.54
CA ALA A 23 9.48 10.58 -4.41
C ALA A 23 10.55 10.21 -3.39
N MET A 24 11.70 9.68 -3.82
CA MET A 24 12.81 9.35 -2.93
C MET A 24 13.30 10.58 -2.16
N ASN A 25 13.43 11.73 -2.82
CA ASN A 25 13.81 12.97 -2.17
C ASN A 25 12.74 13.46 -1.17
N HIS A 26 11.47 13.37 -1.55
CA HIS A 26 10.36 13.81 -0.71
C HIS A 26 10.22 12.97 0.57
N PHE A 27 10.38 11.66 0.45
CA PHE A 27 10.25 10.74 1.58
C PHE A 27 11.58 10.43 2.29
N GLY A 28 12.70 10.95 1.81
CA GLY A 28 14.02 10.77 2.41
C GLY A 28 14.55 9.34 2.35
N VAL A 29 14.19 8.58 1.33
CA VAL A 29 14.62 7.19 1.13
C VAL A 29 15.55 7.09 -0.09
N SER A 30 16.54 6.19 -0.02
CA SER A 30 17.45 5.92 -1.13
C SER A 30 16.98 4.73 -1.97
N GLU A 31 17.43 4.66 -3.21
CA GLU A 31 17.18 3.51 -4.09
C GLU A 31 17.71 2.19 -3.48
N ALA A 32 18.84 2.25 -2.78
CA ALA A 32 19.41 1.10 -2.09
C ALA A 32 18.50 0.60 -0.95
N ASP A 33 17.88 1.53 -0.22
CA ASP A 33 16.94 1.19 0.85
C ASP A 33 15.68 0.56 0.30
N LEU A 34 15.13 1.10 -0.78
CA LEU A 34 13.96 0.55 -1.46
C LEU A 34 14.24 -0.86 -1.99
N LYS A 35 15.40 -1.10 -2.58
CA LYS A 35 15.82 -2.45 -3.02
C LYS A 35 15.92 -3.44 -1.87
N LYS A 36 16.43 -3.03 -0.71
CA LYS A 36 16.46 -3.88 0.50
C LYS A 36 15.06 -4.24 0.99
N VAL A 37 14.16 -3.27 1.00
CA VAL A 37 12.76 -3.49 1.43
C VAL A 37 12.06 -4.45 0.48
N LEU A 38 12.15 -4.21 -0.85
CA LEU A 38 11.57 -5.09 -1.86
C LEU A 38 12.15 -6.52 -1.80
N ALA A 39 13.44 -6.66 -1.54
CA ALA A 39 14.07 -7.97 -1.36
C ALA A 39 13.52 -8.70 -0.12
N ALA A 40 13.31 -7.98 0.99
CA ALA A 40 12.72 -8.54 2.20
C ALA A 40 11.26 -8.97 2.02
N GLU A 41 10.50 -8.27 1.16
CA GLU A 41 9.14 -8.63 0.78
C GLU A 41 9.07 -9.99 0.05
N LEU A 42 10.05 -10.24 -0.81
CA LEU A 42 10.12 -11.46 -1.62
C LEU A 42 10.82 -12.64 -0.92
N GLU A 43 11.45 -12.39 0.23
CA GLU A 43 12.23 -13.41 0.97
C GLU A 43 11.44 -14.68 1.31
N LYS A 44 10.14 -14.57 1.51
CA LYS A 44 9.24 -15.70 1.80
C LYS A 44 8.62 -16.37 0.57
N GLY A 45 9.15 -16.08 -0.62
CA GLY A 45 8.67 -16.65 -1.88
C GLY A 45 7.48 -15.90 -2.47
N GLY A 46 7.41 -14.59 -2.25
CA GLY A 46 6.44 -13.72 -2.94
C GLY A 46 6.70 -13.66 -4.43
N ASP A 47 5.65 -13.65 -5.23
CA ASP A 47 5.71 -13.54 -6.69
C ASP A 47 5.78 -12.09 -7.15
N TYR A 48 5.24 -11.18 -6.33
CA TYR A 48 5.16 -9.75 -6.61
C TYR A 48 5.18 -8.96 -5.30
N ALA A 49 5.84 -7.82 -5.33
CA ALA A 49 5.84 -6.88 -4.21
C ALA A 49 5.79 -5.44 -4.71
N ASP A 50 5.05 -4.59 -4.01
CA ASP A 50 5.01 -3.16 -4.27
C ASP A 50 5.00 -2.33 -2.99
N LEU A 51 5.55 -1.12 -3.12
CA LEU A 51 5.55 -0.09 -2.08
C LEU A 51 4.69 1.08 -2.56
N PHE A 52 3.76 1.49 -1.72
CA PHE A 52 2.89 2.63 -1.95
C PHE A 52 3.18 3.73 -0.93
N PHE A 53 3.73 4.84 -1.40
CA PHE A 53 3.99 6.02 -0.57
C PHE A 53 2.82 6.97 -0.63
N GLU A 54 2.38 7.44 0.52
CA GLU A 54 1.27 8.37 0.66
C GLU A 54 1.70 9.62 1.43
N HIS A 55 1.33 10.77 0.89
CA HIS A 55 1.37 12.04 1.59
C HIS A 55 0.18 12.87 1.12
N THR A 56 -0.85 12.90 1.94
CA THR A 56 -2.09 13.61 1.66
C THR A 56 -2.38 14.59 2.78
N ILE A 57 -2.66 15.84 2.43
CA ILE A 57 -3.09 16.88 3.35
C ILE A 57 -4.52 17.24 3.00
N SER A 58 -5.42 17.03 3.95
CA SER A 58 -6.84 17.33 3.81
C SER A 58 -7.25 18.41 4.79
N ASN A 59 -7.77 19.52 4.28
CA ASN A 59 -8.31 20.60 5.08
C ASN A 59 -9.81 20.74 4.80
N SER A 60 -10.61 20.80 5.85
CA SER A 60 -12.05 20.99 5.75
C SER A 60 -12.49 22.09 6.70
N ILE A 61 -13.29 23.01 6.20
CA ILE A 61 -13.89 24.10 6.97
C ILE A 61 -15.40 24.00 6.79
N ARG A 62 -16.12 23.97 7.90
CA ARG A 62 -17.58 24.00 7.90
C ARG A 62 -18.06 25.36 8.41
N LEU A 63 -18.88 26.02 7.59
CA LEU A 63 -19.55 27.25 7.91
C LEU A 63 -21.01 26.96 8.29
N MET A 64 -21.50 27.60 9.34
CA MET A 64 -22.88 27.59 9.74
C MET A 64 -23.28 29.01 10.17
N ASP A 65 -24.39 29.53 9.62
CA ASP A 65 -24.90 30.88 9.86
C ASP A 65 -23.86 32.00 9.61
N GLY A 66 -23.02 31.82 8.59
CA GLY A 66 -21.97 32.77 8.21
C GLY A 66 -20.73 32.79 9.13
N ALA A 67 -20.67 31.89 10.09
CA ALA A 67 -19.53 31.74 11.01
C ALA A 67 -18.84 30.35 10.82
N VAL A 68 -17.53 30.30 11.07
CA VAL A 68 -16.80 29.04 11.08
C VAL A 68 -17.22 28.22 12.30
N ASN A 69 -17.91 27.12 12.08
CA ASN A 69 -18.36 26.23 13.13
C ASN A 69 -17.32 25.16 13.47
N ASN A 70 -16.62 24.65 12.45
CA ASN A 70 -15.59 23.63 12.64
C ASN A 70 -14.53 23.72 11.53
N SER A 71 -13.29 23.50 11.91
CA SER A 71 -12.19 23.32 10.97
C SER A 71 -11.47 22.02 11.30
N TYR A 72 -11.18 21.24 10.29
CA TYR A 72 -10.49 19.97 10.39
C TYR A 72 -9.31 19.93 9.43
N SER A 73 -8.17 19.52 9.93
CA SER A 73 -6.97 19.25 9.12
C SER A 73 -6.49 17.85 9.42
N ASN A 74 -6.28 17.08 8.37
CA ASN A 74 -5.72 15.73 8.45
C ASN A 74 -4.52 15.61 7.52
N ILE A 75 -3.50 14.92 7.99
CA ILE A 75 -2.29 14.59 7.22
C ILE A 75 -2.14 13.07 7.24
N ASP A 76 -2.26 12.45 6.07
CA ASP A 76 -1.96 11.03 5.87
C ASP A 76 -0.55 10.94 5.27
N TYR A 77 0.36 10.36 6.03
CA TYR A 77 1.76 10.20 5.66
C TYR A 77 2.24 8.82 6.03
N GLY A 78 2.82 8.10 5.07
CA GLY A 78 3.32 6.76 5.34
C GLY A 78 3.61 5.96 4.09
N VAL A 79 3.88 4.69 4.30
CA VAL A 79 4.12 3.71 3.23
C VAL A 79 3.35 2.42 3.47
N GLY A 80 2.61 2.01 2.47
CA GLY A 80 1.98 0.69 2.37
C GLY A 80 2.91 -0.28 1.66
N VAL A 81 2.98 -1.48 2.18
CA VAL A 81 3.76 -2.60 1.66
C VAL A 81 2.82 -3.73 1.30
N ARG A 82 2.84 -4.19 0.07
CA ARG A 82 1.99 -5.29 -0.39
C ARG A 82 2.82 -6.39 -1.04
N VAL A 83 2.55 -7.62 -0.63
CA VAL A 83 3.17 -8.83 -1.19
C VAL A 83 2.08 -9.75 -1.73
N LEU A 84 2.28 -10.27 -2.91
CA LEU A 84 1.42 -11.29 -3.52
C LEU A 84 2.18 -12.61 -3.59
N THR A 85 1.51 -13.70 -3.25
CA THR A 85 2.03 -15.07 -3.35
C THR A 85 0.91 -15.97 -3.88
N GLY A 86 0.94 -16.30 -5.18
CA GLY A 86 -0.19 -16.94 -5.84
C GLY A 86 -1.46 -16.11 -5.72
N ASP A 87 -2.51 -16.70 -5.16
CA ASP A 87 -3.80 -16.04 -4.92
C ASP A 87 -3.87 -15.31 -3.58
N GLN A 88 -2.77 -15.28 -2.83
CA GLN A 88 -2.71 -14.68 -1.50
C GLN A 88 -2.06 -13.31 -1.52
N SER A 89 -2.56 -12.41 -0.72
CA SER A 89 -1.97 -11.09 -0.52
C SER A 89 -1.70 -10.81 0.95
N GLY A 90 -0.57 -10.19 1.21
CA GLY A 90 -0.23 -9.64 2.51
C GLY A 90 -0.03 -8.14 2.38
N TYR A 91 -0.55 -7.38 3.32
CA TYR A 91 -0.45 -5.94 3.37
C TYR A 91 -0.04 -5.47 4.77
N ALA A 92 0.84 -4.49 4.82
CA ALA A 92 1.20 -3.79 6.04
C ALA A 92 1.40 -2.30 5.73
N TYR A 93 1.15 -1.44 6.71
CA TYR A 93 1.29 0.00 6.59
C TYR A 93 2.10 0.55 7.76
N VAL A 94 2.96 1.53 7.48
CA VAL A 94 3.72 2.26 8.51
C VAL A 94 3.67 3.77 8.23
N GLU A 95 3.51 4.54 9.29
CA GLU A 95 3.48 6.00 9.24
C GLU A 95 4.90 6.60 9.25
N ASN A 96 5.85 5.91 9.88
CA ASN A 96 7.24 6.33 9.89
C ASN A 96 8.00 5.74 8.70
N ILE A 97 8.45 6.61 7.82
CA ILE A 97 9.21 6.19 6.63
C ILE A 97 10.69 6.10 7.00
N THR A 98 11.03 5.10 7.79
CA THR A 98 12.39 4.68 8.10
C THR A 98 12.67 3.32 7.48
N VAL A 99 13.93 3.07 7.13
CA VAL A 99 14.33 1.75 6.56
C VAL A 99 13.94 0.61 7.50
N GLU A 100 14.11 0.81 8.80
CA GLU A 100 13.80 -0.20 9.82
C GLU A 100 12.30 -0.53 9.86
N ASP A 101 11.45 0.48 9.88
CA ASP A 101 9.99 0.28 9.94
C ASP A 101 9.45 -0.27 8.62
N MET A 102 9.98 0.16 7.48
CA MET A 102 9.67 -0.42 6.19
C MET A 102 10.07 -1.89 6.11
N LEU A 103 11.24 -2.28 6.63
CA LEU A 103 11.66 -3.68 6.69
C LEU A 103 10.76 -4.53 7.61
N LYS A 104 10.32 -3.99 8.74
CA LYS A 104 9.33 -4.65 9.61
C LYS A 104 8.01 -4.87 8.89
N ALA A 105 7.52 -3.85 8.20
CA ALA A 105 6.30 -3.94 7.40
C ALA A 105 6.43 -4.97 6.27
N ALA A 106 7.55 -4.96 5.55
CA ALA A 106 7.86 -5.90 4.48
C ALA A 106 7.81 -7.37 4.96
N ARG A 107 8.49 -7.66 6.07
CA ARG A 107 8.47 -8.99 6.68
C ARG A 107 7.08 -9.39 7.18
N THR A 108 6.31 -8.44 7.69
CA THR A 108 4.93 -8.69 8.15
C THR A 108 4.03 -9.01 6.97
N ALA A 109 4.06 -8.22 5.91
CA ALA A 109 3.30 -8.46 4.68
C ALA A 109 3.66 -9.81 4.04
N ALA A 110 4.96 -10.13 3.95
CA ALA A 110 5.45 -11.42 3.45
C ALA A 110 4.97 -12.61 4.30
N ARG A 111 4.94 -12.47 5.62
CA ARG A 111 4.41 -13.49 6.54
C ARG A 111 2.92 -13.70 6.34
N ILE A 112 2.14 -12.64 6.20
CA ILE A 112 0.69 -12.70 5.96
C ILE A 112 0.43 -13.42 4.62
N ALA A 113 1.11 -13.02 3.55
CA ALA A 113 0.98 -13.66 2.24
C ALA A 113 1.38 -15.14 2.25
N SER A 114 2.37 -15.55 3.07
CA SER A 114 2.83 -16.93 3.17
C SER A 114 2.00 -17.79 4.13
N ALA A 115 1.41 -17.18 5.17
CA ALA A 115 0.66 -17.90 6.20
C ALA A 115 -0.66 -18.48 5.69
N ASN A 116 -1.22 -17.89 4.64
CA ASN A 116 -2.51 -18.29 4.08
C ASN A 116 -2.44 -19.42 3.06
N LYS A 117 -1.29 -20.08 2.88
CA LYS A 117 -1.11 -21.19 1.93
C LYS A 117 -2.02 -22.42 2.16
N GLY A 118 -2.91 -22.39 3.12
CA GLY A 118 -3.82 -23.50 3.44
C GLY A 118 -5.30 -23.17 3.47
N ASN A 119 -5.68 -21.91 3.37
CA ASN A 119 -7.08 -21.55 3.32
C ASN A 119 -7.58 -21.62 1.87
N LYS A 120 -8.41 -22.62 1.59
CA LYS A 120 -9.20 -22.62 0.36
C LYS A 120 -10.01 -21.32 0.34
N PRO A 121 -10.09 -20.62 -0.81
CA PRO A 121 -10.96 -19.47 -0.93
C PRO A 121 -12.38 -19.89 -0.52
N LEU A 122 -13.00 -19.09 0.35
CA LEU A 122 -14.41 -19.25 0.66
C LEU A 122 -15.17 -19.09 -0.67
N ASN A 123 -15.70 -20.18 -1.16
CA ASN A 123 -16.64 -20.13 -2.27
C ASN A 123 -17.92 -19.51 -1.74
N LEU A 124 -18.05 -18.20 -1.94
CA LEU A 124 -19.30 -17.50 -1.69
C LEU A 124 -20.36 -18.09 -2.61
N THR A 125 -21.43 -18.64 -2.04
CA THR A 125 -22.56 -19.08 -2.84
C THR A 125 -23.27 -17.86 -3.44
N GLU A 126 -23.87 -18.02 -4.60
CA GLU A 126 -24.63 -16.96 -5.27
C GLU A 126 -25.69 -16.33 -4.35
N LYS A 127 -26.22 -17.11 -3.42
CA LYS A 127 -27.20 -16.68 -2.41
C LYS A 127 -26.61 -15.71 -1.37
N GLU A 128 -25.34 -15.87 -1.02
CA GLU A 128 -24.62 -14.99 -0.09
C GLU A 128 -24.24 -13.68 -0.77
N LEU A 129 -23.83 -13.72 -2.04
CA LEU A 129 -23.56 -12.54 -2.84
C LEU A 129 -24.78 -11.67 -3.06
N LYS A 130 -25.96 -12.24 -3.33
CA LYS A 130 -27.22 -11.50 -3.42
C LYS A 130 -27.57 -10.80 -2.11
N LYS A 131 -27.37 -11.45 -0.98
CA LYS A 131 -27.63 -10.87 0.34
C LYS A 131 -26.69 -9.68 0.64
N ILE A 132 -25.43 -9.76 0.22
CA ILE A 132 -24.46 -8.66 0.35
C ILE A 132 -24.85 -7.49 -0.56
N CYS A 133 -25.29 -7.77 -1.79
CA CYS A 133 -25.75 -6.74 -2.73
C CYS A 133 -27.02 -6.03 -2.25
N GLU A 134 -27.94 -6.72 -1.58
CA GLU A 134 -29.12 -6.10 -1.00
C GLU A 134 -28.81 -5.15 0.17
N VAL A 135 -27.74 -5.39 0.91
CA VAL A 135 -27.29 -4.52 2.00
C VAL A 135 -26.58 -3.27 1.48
N VAL A 136 -25.97 -3.33 0.30
CA VAL A 136 -25.24 -2.21 -0.33
C VAL A 136 -26.16 -1.38 -1.22
N SER A 137 -27.31 -1.88 -1.64
CA SER A 137 -28.30 -1.19 -2.49
C SER A 137 -29.31 -0.41 -1.63
N LEU A 138 -28.81 0.61 -0.98
CA LEU A 138 -29.64 1.66 -0.37
C LEU A 138 -29.74 2.86 -1.32
#